data_58abe00ad4bde211476df918ed817532
#
_entry.id   58abe00ad4bde211476df918ed817532
#
_cell.length_a   1.000
_cell.length_b   1.000
_cell.length_c   1.000
_cell.angle_alpha   90.00
_cell.angle_beta   90.00
_cell.angle_gamma   90.00
#
_symmetry.space_group_name_H-M   'P 1'
#
loop_
_entity.id
_entity.type
_entity.pdbx_description
1 polymer ?
#
loop_
_entity_poly.entity_id
_entity_poly.type
_entity_poly.pdbx_seq_one_letter_code
_entity_poly.pdbx_strand_id
1 'polypeptide(L)'
;AGATGSGKSVCINCIIASILMRAKPDEVKLVMVDPKKVELSNYNGIPHLLMPVVTDPRKANVALQKIVVEMENRYDLFSEKNVKNIAGYNAWVEKENAVRSEEDKIKKMHYIVVIVDELADLMLVAAKEVEDSICRIAQMGRAAGIHLVIATQRPSADVITGLMKAN
;
A
#
# COMPACT_ATOMS: atom_id res chain seq x y z
N ALA A 1 0.88 16.88 -1.38
CA ALA A 1 1.38 17.53 -2.60
C ALA A 1 2.29 18.69 -2.22
N GLY A 2 3.34 18.91 -3.02
CA GLY A 2 4.27 20.02 -2.78
C GLY A 2 5.40 20.07 -3.79
N ALA A 3 5.81 21.30 -4.14
CA ALA A 3 6.97 21.54 -5.00
C ALA A 3 8.28 21.16 -4.30
N THR A 4 9.37 21.17 -5.03
CA THR A 4 10.72 20.97 -4.48
C THR A 4 10.97 21.95 -3.32
N GLY A 5 11.46 21.45 -2.19
CA GLY A 5 11.69 22.27 -0.97
C GLY A 5 10.46 22.49 -0.08
N SER A 6 9.29 21.96 -0.42
CA SER A 6 8.05 22.12 0.37
C SER A 6 7.95 21.17 1.58
N GLY A 7 8.93 20.28 1.79
CA GLY A 7 8.92 19.28 2.84
C GLY A 7 8.23 17.94 2.47
N LYS A 8 7.88 17.74 1.21
CA LYS A 8 7.27 16.48 0.73
C LYS A 8 8.12 15.26 1.07
N SER A 9 9.40 15.28 0.76
CA SER A 9 10.34 14.18 1.04
C SER A 9 10.51 13.96 2.54
N VAL A 10 10.58 15.03 3.32
CA VAL A 10 10.64 14.94 4.79
C VAL A 10 9.38 14.27 5.35
N CYS A 11 8.22 14.65 4.86
CA CYS A 11 6.94 14.06 5.28
C CYS A 11 6.90 12.55 4.98
N ILE A 12 7.27 12.14 3.77
CA ILE A 12 7.31 10.73 3.37
C ILE A 12 8.27 9.95 4.26
N ASN A 13 9.50 10.46 4.45
CA ASN A 13 10.49 9.82 5.30
C ASN A 13 10.03 9.72 6.77
N CYS A 14 9.34 10.72 7.29
CA CYS A 14 8.77 10.67 8.64
C CYS A 14 7.69 9.58 8.76
N ILE A 15 6.83 9.42 7.75
CA ILE A 15 5.81 8.36 7.71
C ILE A 15 6.50 6.99 7.73
N ILE A 16 7.49 6.78 6.86
CA ILE A 16 8.23 5.52 6.77
C ILE A 16 8.94 5.24 8.09
N ALA A 17 9.70 6.18 8.63
CA ALA A 17 10.40 6.03 9.90
C ALA A 17 9.44 5.68 11.04
N SER A 18 8.29 6.34 11.11
CA SER A 18 7.27 6.07 12.13
C SER A 18 6.75 4.62 12.05
N ILE A 19 6.55 4.09 10.85
CA ILE A 19 6.14 2.69 10.64
C ILE A 19 7.25 1.75 11.08
N LEU A 20 8.49 1.98 10.62
CA LEU A 20 9.64 1.12 10.94
C LEU A 20 9.95 1.05 12.43
N MET A 21 9.70 2.13 13.16
CA MET A 21 9.92 2.19 14.61
C MET A 21 8.83 1.52 15.42
N ARG A 22 7.63 1.35 14.88
CA ARG A 22 6.44 0.91 15.64
C ARG A 22 5.88 -0.43 15.23
N ALA A 23 6.18 -0.89 14.04
CA ALA A 23 5.63 -2.10 13.48
C ALA A 23 6.73 -3.10 13.07
N LYS A 24 6.48 -4.37 13.34
CA LYS A 24 7.34 -5.46 12.88
C LYS A 24 7.08 -5.76 11.40
N PRO A 25 8.03 -6.41 10.70
CA PRO A 25 7.87 -6.77 9.29
C PRO A 25 6.70 -7.71 8.98
N ASP A 26 6.24 -8.47 9.96
CA ASP A 26 5.07 -9.35 9.84
C ASP A 26 3.74 -8.65 10.17
N GLU A 27 3.80 -7.46 10.74
CA GLU A 27 2.63 -6.64 11.05
C GLU A 27 2.28 -5.67 9.92
N VAL A 28 3.30 -5.05 9.30
CA VAL A 28 3.14 -4.07 8.20
C VAL A 28 4.13 -4.36 7.10
N LYS A 29 3.64 -4.46 5.88
CA LYS A 29 4.43 -4.52 4.65
C LYS A 29 4.32 -3.23 3.86
N LEU A 30 5.42 -2.84 3.23
CA LEU A 30 5.52 -1.63 2.44
C LEU A 30 5.69 -1.96 0.96
N VAL A 31 4.99 -1.24 0.11
CA VAL A 31 5.22 -1.18 -1.33
C VAL A 31 5.59 0.25 -1.67
N MET A 32 6.79 0.46 -2.20
CA MET A 32 7.31 1.79 -2.52
C MET A 32 7.50 1.94 -4.02
N VAL A 33 7.01 3.05 -4.55
CA VAL A 33 7.12 3.41 -5.97
C VAL A 33 7.84 4.74 -6.08
N ASP A 34 9.01 4.72 -6.72
CA ASP A 34 9.87 5.88 -6.93
C ASP A 34 10.32 5.97 -8.40
N PRO A 35 9.51 6.57 -9.28
CA PRO A 35 9.81 6.65 -10.71
C PRO A 35 11.10 7.43 -11.03
N LYS A 36 11.48 8.35 -10.17
CA LYS A 36 12.67 9.20 -10.35
C LYS A 36 13.96 8.59 -9.80
N LYS A 37 13.87 7.51 -9.04
CA LYS A 37 15.01 6.82 -8.39
C LYS A 37 15.83 7.72 -7.44
N VAL A 38 15.19 8.62 -6.75
CA VAL A 38 15.87 9.64 -5.93
C VAL A 38 15.59 9.47 -4.45
N GLU A 39 14.32 9.30 -4.07
CA GLU A 39 13.86 9.45 -2.69
C GLU A 39 13.79 8.14 -1.90
N LEU A 40 13.32 7.06 -2.53
CA LEU A 40 12.95 5.83 -1.83
C LEU A 40 13.91 4.66 -2.03
N SER A 41 14.84 4.75 -2.99
CA SER A 41 15.76 3.65 -3.32
C SER A 41 16.68 3.26 -2.16
N ASN A 42 16.93 4.16 -1.21
CA ASN A 42 17.72 3.89 -0.01
C ASN A 42 17.05 2.91 0.96
N TYR A 43 15.73 2.69 0.82
CA TYR A 43 15.00 1.72 1.63
C TYR A 43 15.08 0.29 1.12
N ASN A 44 15.70 0.04 -0.03
CA ASN A 44 15.92 -1.32 -0.50
C ASN A 44 16.70 -2.14 0.55
N GLY A 45 16.23 -3.35 0.79
CA GLY A 45 16.83 -4.25 1.77
C GLY A 45 16.19 -4.23 3.16
N ILE A 46 15.29 -3.29 3.49
CA ILE A 46 14.55 -3.36 4.74
C ILE A 46 13.56 -4.54 4.72
N PRO A 47 13.37 -5.24 5.86
CA PRO A 47 12.55 -6.44 5.89
C PRO A 47 11.04 -6.19 5.72
N HIS A 48 10.60 -4.95 5.87
CA HIS A 48 9.20 -4.54 5.69
C HIS A 48 8.78 -4.48 4.21
N LEU A 49 9.71 -4.39 3.25
CA LEU A 49 9.36 -4.33 1.84
C LEU A 49 8.75 -5.65 1.36
N LEU A 50 7.59 -5.55 0.72
CA LEU A 50 6.92 -6.67 0.07
C LEU A 50 7.65 -7.06 -1.24
N MET A 51 8.26 -6.09 -1.89
CA MET A 51 9.06 -6.21 -3.09
C MET A 51 10.13 -5.09 -3.11
N PRO A 52 11.20 -5.21 -3.90
CA PRO A 52 12.14 -4.10 -4.08
C PRO A 52 11.43 -2.82 -4.52
N VAL A 53 11.98 -1.66 -4.18
CA VAL A 53 11.42 -0.36 -4.59
C VAL A 53 11.22 -0.34 -6.10
N VAL A 54 9.98 -0.07 -6.53
CA VAL A 54 9.59 -0.09 -7.93
C VAL A 54 9.91 1.26 -8.57
N THR A 55 10.75 1.24 -9.58
CA THR A 55 11.24 2.45 -10.26
C THR A 55 10.75 2.60 -11.70
N ASP A 56 10.29 1.53 -12.30
CA ASP A 56 9.71 1.53 -13.65
C ASP A 56 8.20 1.79 -13.57
N PRO A 57 7.65 2.81 -14.27
CA PRO A 57 6.22 3.11 -14.25
C PRO A 57 5.32 1.96 -14.70
N ARG A 58 5.77 1.14 -15.66
CA ARG A 58 5.00 -0.02 -16.14
C ARG A 58 4.93 -1.10 -15.07
N LYS A 59 6.05 -1.37 -14.40
CA LYS A 59 6.09 -2.29 -13.25
C LYS A 59 5.28 -1.77 -12.08
N ALA A 60 5.26 -0.46 -11.86
CA ALA A 60 4.42 0.17 -10.85
C ALA A 60 2.92 -0.08 -11.10
N ASN A 61 2.48 0.06 -12.37
CA ASN A 61 1.10 -0.27 -12.75
C ASN A 61 0.77 -1.73 -12.42
N VAL A 62 1.65 -2.68 -12.78
CA VAL A 62 1.48 -4.10 -12.47
C VAL A 62 1.44 -4.33 -10.95
N ALA A 63 2.30 -3.67 -10.19
CA ALA A 63 2.31 -3.77 -8.74
C ALA A 63 0.99 -3.28 -8.11
N LEU A 64 0.45 -2.15 -8.58
CA LEU A 64 -0.85 -1.63 -8.12
C LEU A 64 -2.00 -2.60 -8.46
N GLN A 65 -2.00 -3.19 -9.64
CA GLN A 65 -3.00 -4.20 -10.02
C GLN A 65 -2.92 -5.44 -9.12
N LYS A 66 -1.71 -5.89 -8.76
CA LYS A 66 -1.52 -7.00 -7.81
C LYS A 66 -2.05 -6.65 -6.42
N ILE A 67 -1.90 -5.40 -5.97
CA ILE A 67 -2.48 -4.95 -4.70
C ILE A 67 -4.01 -4.99 -4.75
N VAL A 68 -4.62 -4.62 -5.87
CA VAL A 68 -6.08 -4.75 -6.06
C VAL A 68 -6.52 -6.21 -5.95
N VAL A 69 -5.81 -7.13 -6.61
CA VAL A 69 -6.09 -8.57 -6.51
C VAL A 69 -5.94 -9.08 -5.08
N GLU A 70 -4.88 -8.68 -4.38
CA GLU A 70 -4.69 -9.03 -2.96
C GLU A 70 -5.84 -8.51 -2.10
N MET A 71 -6.29 -7.28 -2.35
CA MET A 71 -7.46 -6.71 -1.66
C MET A 71 -8.72 -7.54 -1.87
N GLU A 72 -8.99 -7.96 -3.10
CA GLU A 72 -10.13 -8.82 -3.44
C GLU A 72 -10.04 -10.18 -2.76
N ASN A 73 -8.87 -10.80 -2.78
CA ASN A 73 -8.63 -12.07 -2.08
C ASN A 73 -8.87 -11.94 -0.56
N ARG A 74 -8.51 -10.81 0.04
CA ARG A 74 -8.79 -10.54 1.46
C ARG A 74 -10.28 -10.47 1.75
N TYR A 75 -11.05 -9.80 0.88
CA TYR A 75 -12.51 -9.77 1.01
C TYR A 75 -13.13 -11.15 0.90
N ASP A 76 -12.64 -12.01 0.00
CA ASP A 76 -13.10 -13.38 -0.11
C ASP A 76 -12.84 -14.16 1.19
N LEU A 77 -11.63 -14.02 1.77
CA LEU A 77 -11.30 -14.60 3.08
C LEU A 77 -12.19 -14.06 4.20
N PHE A 78 -12.49 -12.76 4.22
CA PHE A 78 -13.38 -12.18 5.21
C PHE A 78 -14.78 -12.76 5.12
N SER A 79 -15.30 -12.92 3.91
CA SER A 79 -16.58 -13.56 3.66
C SER A 79 -16.59 -15.02 4.13
N GLU A 80 -15.57 -15.78 3.77
CA GLU A 80 -15.41 -17.19 4.16
C GLU A 80 -15.37 -17.37 5.68
N LYS A 81 -14.69 -16.49 6.39
CA LYS A 81 -14.57 -16.54 7.86
C LYS A 81 -15.67 -15.75 8.60
N ASN A 82 -16.60 -15.17 7.87
CA ASN A 82 -17.68 -14.36 8.41
C ASN A 82 -17.18 -13.20 9.29
N VAL A 83 -16.14 -12.52 8.81
CA VAL A 83 -15.57 -11.32 9.44
C VAL A 83 -15.67 -10.14 8.47
N LYS A 84 -15.56 -8.90 8.98
CA LYS A 84 -15.82 -7.68 8.19
C LYS A 84 -14.56 -6.95 7.74
N ASN A 85 -13.42 -7.20 8.39
CA ASN A 85 -12.19 -6.45 8.18
C ASN A 85 -10.97 -7.22 8.69
N ILE A 86 -9.78 -6.66 8.44
CA ILE A 86 -8.50 -7.25 8.85
C ILE A 86 -8.42 -7.47 10.38
N ALA A 87 -8.93 -6.56 11.19
CA ALA A 87 -8.91 -6.72 12.65
C ALA A 87 -9.76 -7.92 13.08
N GLY A 88 -10.94 -8.09 12.50
CA GLY A 88 -11.80 -9.24 12.73
C GLY A 88 -11.17 -10.55 12.27
N TYR A 89 -10.51 -10.54 11.11
CA TYR A 89 -9.77 -11.70 10.62
C TYR A 89 -8.63 -12.08 11.57
N ASN A 90 -7.81 -11.13 12.00
CA ASN A 90 -6.71 -11.39 12.89
C ASN A 90 -7.17 -11.85 14.28
N ALA A 91 -8.29 -11.34 14.78
CA ALA A 91 -8.91 -11.84 16.01
C ALA A 91 -9.42 -13.29 15.86
N TRP A 92 -9.98 -13.63 14.69
CA TRP A 92 -10.33 -15.01 14.37
C TRP A 92 -9.09 -15.91 14.36
N VAL A 93 -7.99 -15.49 13.73
CA VAL A 93 -6.72 -16.22 13.72
C VAL A 93 -6.21 -16.47 15.14
N GLU A 94 -6.27 -15.49 16.03
CA GLU A 94 -5.85 -15.66 17.45
C GLU A 94 -6.66 -16.73 18.17
N LYS A 95 -7.98 -16.74 17.99
CA LYS A 95 -8.86 -17.77 18.57
C LYS A 95 -8.54 -19.16 18.04
N GLU A 96 -8.37 -19.30 16.75
CA GLU A 96 -8.01 -20.56 16.10
C GLU A 96 -6.65 -21.07 16.61
N ASN A 97 -5.66 -20.19 16.69
CA ASN A 97 -4.31 -20.55 17.13
C ASN A 97 -4.23 -20.94 18.60
N ALA A 98 -5.17 -20.51 19.44
CA ALA A 98 -5.23 -20.90 20.84
C ALA A 98 -5.46 -22.41 21.04
N VAL A 99 -6.05 -23.09 20.06
CA VAL A 99 -6.38 -24.52 20.09
C VAL A 99 -5.56 -25.36 19.10
N ARG A 100 -4.67 -24.74 18.32
CA ARG A 100 -3.83 -25.39 17.30
C ARG A 100 -2.43 -25.72 17.86
N SER A 101 -1.82 -26.75 17.29
CA SER A 101 -0.38 -27.01 17.52
C SER A 101 0.49 -25.91 16.89
N GLU A 102 1.74 -25.79 17.32
CA GLU A 102 2.68 -24.80 16.77
C GLU A 102 2.85 -24.94 15.26
N GLU A 103 2.83 -26.19 14.76
CA GLU A 103 3.02 -26.51 13.33
C GLU A 103 1.80 -26.12 12.47
N ASP A 104 0.60 -26.08 13.07
CA ASP A 104 -0.66 -25.81 12.39
C ASP A 104 -1.16 -24.36 12.55
N LYS A 105 -0.37 -23.50 13.20
CA LYS A 105 -0.75 -22.11 13.40
C LYS A 105 -0.93 -21.35 12.09
N ILE A 106 -2.00 -20.59 12.04
CA ILE A 106 -2.34 -19.70 10.90
C ILE A 106 -1.62 -18.35 11.13
N LYS A 107 -1.04 -17.80 10.08
CA LYS A 107 -0.44 -16.47 10.12
C LYS A 107 -1.51 -15.39 10.13
N LYS A 108 -1.33 -14.38 10.96
CA LYS A 108 -2.11 -13.14 10.89
C LYS A 108 -1.88 -12.45 9.55
N MET A 109 -2.88 -11.72 9.10
CA MET A 109 -2.80 -10.89 7.92
C MET A 109 -2.08 -9.59 8.27
N HIS A 110 -1.05 -9.23 7.51
CA HIS A 110 -0.32 -7.97 7.67
C HIS A 110 -1.06 -6.81 6.99
N TYR A 111 -0.88 -5.61 7.51
CA TYR A 111 -1.26 -4.38 6.81
C TYR A 111 -0.32 -4.13 5.63
N ILE A 112 -0.81 -3.45 4.62
CA ILE A 112 -0.01 -3.01 3.47
C ILE A 112 -0.13 -1.49 3.36
N VAL A 113 1.01 -0.80 3.29
CA VAL A 113 1.07 0.62 2.99
C VAL A 113 1.79 0.81 1.66
N VAL A 114 1.09 1.36 0.69
CA VAL A 114 1.62 1.67 -0.64
C VAL A 114 2.00 3.13 -0.68
N ILE A 115 3.26 3.42 -0.95
CA ILE A 115 3.82 4.78 -1.00
C ILE A 115 4.24 5.08 -2.42
N VAL A 116 3.63 6.11 -3.01
CA VAL A 116 3.96 6.61 -4.36
C VAL A 116 4.57 8.00 -4.22
N ASP A 117 5.83 8.14 -4.59
CA ASP A 117 6.55 9.42 -4.45
C ASP A 117 6.14 10.48 -5.48
N GLU A 118 5.89 10.08 -6.72
CA GLU A 118 5.41 10.97 -7.77
C GLU A 118 4.36 10.29 -8.65
N LEU A 119 3.10 10.59 -8.38
CA LEU A 119 1.98 10.02 -9.14
C LEU A 119 1.97 10.49 -10.60
N ALA A 120 2.33 11.74 -10.87
CA ALA A 120 2.30 12.30 -12.22
C ALA A 120 3.14 11.48 -13.21
N ASP A 121 4.26 10.94 -12.79
CA ASP A 121 5.13 10.11 -13.66
C ASP A 121 4.49 8.76 -14.02
N LEU A 122 3.67 8.20 -13.15
CA LEU A 122 2.91 6.98 -13.46
C LEU A 122 1.77 7.27 -14.45
N MET A 123 1.14 8.44 -14.31
CA MET A 123 0.02 8.85 -15.18
C MET A 123 0.45 9.10 -16.61
N LEU A 124 1.73 9.36 -16.88
CA LEU A 124 2.26 9.52 -18.24
C LEU A 124 2.28 8.22 -19.05
N VAL A 125 2.31 7.06 -18.38
CA VAL A 125 2.52 5.76 -19.04
C VAL A 125 1.24 4.93 -19.09
N ALA A 126 0.45 4.94 -18.02
CA ALA A 126 -0.73 4.09 -17.86
C ALA A 126 -1.79 4.81 -17.01
N ALA A 127 -2.19 6.01 -17.43
CA ALA A 127 -3.05 6.90 -16.64
C ALA A 127 -4.33 6.22 -16.18
N LYS A 128 -5.08 5.60 -17.08
CA LYS A 128 -6.38 4.99 -16.77
C LYS A 128 -6.24 3.82 -15.81
N GLU A 129 -5.32 2.90 -16.06
CA GLU A 129 -5.12 1.70 -15.26
C GLU A 129 -4.61 2.05 -13.85
N VAL A 130 -3.70 3.02 -13.76
CA VAL A 130 -3.19 3.53 -12.47
C VAL A 130 -4.30 4.21 -11.70
N GLU A 131 -5.07 5.07 -12.34
CA GLU A 131 -6.23 5.75 -11.74
C GLU A 131 -7.25 4.74 -11.20
N ASP A 132 -7.65 3.77 -12.02
CA ASP A 132 -8.61 2.73 -11.65
C ASP A 132 -8.12 1.93 -10.42
N SER A 133 -6.86 1.52 -10.41
CA SER A 133 -6.27 0.78 -9.28
C SER A 133 -6.24 1.61 -8.01
N ILE A 134 -5.79 2.87 -8.09
CA ILE A 134 -5.73 3.77 -6.92
C ILE A 134 -7.12 4.06 -6.38
N CYS A 135 -8.09 4.35 -7.25
CA CYS A 135 -9.48 4.60 -6.85
C CYS A 135 -10.09 3.38 -6.14
N ARG A 136 -9.88 2.17 -6.65
CA ARG A 136 -10.37 0.95 -6.02
C ARG A 136 -9.75 0.73 -4.65
N ILE A 137 -8.43 0.90 -4.52
CA ILE A 137 -7.74 0.76 -3.24
C ILE A 137 -8.22 1.85 -2.26
N ALA A 138 -8.38 3.10 -2.70
CA ALA A 138 -8.85 4.19 -1.86
C ALA A 138 -10.26 3.93 -1.32
N GLN A 139 -11.16 3.40 -2.15
CA GLN A 139 -12.55 3.12 -1.77
C GLN A 139 -12.69 1.90 -0.86
N MET A 140 -11.91 0.85 -1.10
CA MET A 140 -12.12 -0.47 -0.48
C MET A 140 -10.96 -0.95 0.39
N GLY A 141 -9.81 -0.30 0.35
CA GLY A 141 -8.60 -0.77 1.01
C GLY A 141 -8.67 -0.75 2.53
N ARG A 142 -9.42 0.18 3.14
CA ARG A 142 -9.44 0.37 4.59
C ARG A 142 -9.80 -0.90 5.35
N ALA A 143 -10.87 -1.56 5.01
CA ALA A 143 -11.29 -2.78 5.67
C ALA A 143 -10.32 -3.96 5.42
N ALA A 144 -9.70 -3.99 4.25
CA ALA A 144 -8.68 -4.97 3.89
C ALA A 144 -7.29 -4.68 4.50
N GLY A 145 -7.12 -3.57 5.22
CA GLY A 145 -5.83 -3.16 5.80
C GLY A 145 -4.81 -2.68 4.79
N ILE A 146 -5.27 -2.09 3.68
CA ILE A 146 -4.41 -1.57 2.60
C ILE A 146 -4.59 -0.06 2.53
N HIS A 147 -3.49 0.69 2.66
CA HIS A 147 -3.48 2.14 2.72
C HIS A 147 -2.55 2.74 1.66
N LEU A 148 -2.93 3.91 1.17
CA LEU A 148 -2.17 4.65 0.17
C LEU A 148 -1.58 5.93 0.76
N VAL A 149 -0.31 6.17 0.47
CA VAL A 149 0.36 7.46 0.64
C VAL A 149 0.78 7.92 -0.74
N ILE A 150 0.11 8.91 -1.27
CA ILE A 150 0.37 9.42 -2.62
C ILE A 150 0.92 10.81 -2.54
N ALA A 151 2.07 11.01 -3.16
CA ALA A 151 2.70 12.31 -3.28
C ALA A 151 2.84 12.71 -4.75
N THR A 152 2.82 14.00 -4.98
CA THR A 152 3.10 14.60 -6.28
C THR A 152 3.63 16.01 -6.12
N GLN A 153 4.57 16.40 -6.98
CA GLN A 153 5.04 17.78 -7.14
C GLN A 153 4.14 18.58 -8.10
N ARG A 154 3.28 17.88 -8.86
CA ARG A 154 2.41 18.48 -9.88
C ARG A 154 0.93 18.28 -9.50
N PRO A 155 0.38 19.12 -8.61
CA PRO A 155 -1.03 19.06 -8.23
C PRO A 155 -1.89 19.67 -9.35
N SER A 156 -1.92 19.05 -10.52
CA SER A 156 -2.81 19.46 -11.60
C SER A 156 -4.20 18.86 -11.44
N ALA A 157 -5.21 19.51 -12.00
CA ALA A 157 -6.58 19.01 -12.01
C ALA A 157 -6.64 17.58 -12.61
N ASP A 158 -5.84 17.31 -13.64
CA ASP A 158 -5.80 16.02 -14.32
C ASP A 158 -5.29 14.88 -13.44
N VAL A 159 -4.38 15.18 -12.50
CA VAL A 159 -3.80 14.19 -11.56
C VAL A 159 -4.70 13.98 -10.35
N ILE A 160 -5.41 15.01 -9.88
CA ILE A 160 -6.15 14.99 -8.61
C ILE A 160 -7.65 14.76 -8.82
N THR A 161 -8.24 15.24 -9.92
CA THR A 161 -9.70 15.24 -10.10
C THR A 161 -10.30 13.84 -10.18
N GLY A 162 -9.62 12.88 -10.80
CA GLY A 162 -10.04 11.49 -10.82
C GLY A 162 -10.08 10.88 -9.42
N LEU A 163 -9.04 11.13 -8.63
CA LEU A 163 -8.92 10.63 -7.26
C LEU A 163 -9.92 11.29 -6.29
N MET A 164 -10.23 12.57 -6.47
CA MET A 164 -11.18 13.30 -5.62
C MET A 164 -12.65 13.00 -5.95
N LYS A 165 -12.96 12.62 -7.18
CA LYS A 165 -14.33 12.21 -7.58
C LYS A 165 -14.70 10.81 -7.08
N ALA A 166 -13.73 10.02 -6.69
CA ALA A 166 -13.92 8.64 -6.23
C ALA A 166 -14.10 8.53 -4.70
N ASN A 167 -13.93 9.63 -3.96
CA ASN A 167 -14.16 9.77 -2.53
C ASN A 167 -15.30 10.80 -2.32
#